data_f1915feda85e41f94891ced50c37702b
#
_entry.id   f1915feda85e41f94891ced50c37702b
#
_cell.length_a   1.000
_cell.length_b   1.000
_cell.length_c   1.000
_cell.angle_alpha   90.00
_cell.angle_beta   90.00
_cell.angle_gamma   90.00
#
_symmetry.space_group_name_H-M   'P 1'
#
loop_
_entity.id
_entity.type
_entity.pdbx_description
1 polymer ?
#
loop_
_entity_poly.entity_id
_entity_poly.type
_entity_poly.pdbx_seq_one_letter_code
_entity_poly.pdbx_strand_id
1 'polypeptide(L)'
;MSTPENSGLSEGLLIASDMKQSQTGSMLCTDETSAEGASAFANQSGDSKPAASADPAQPPRSKGKLEIPVPNMEVLTIDGELGVQTEFDVARDKFLDLVESMRTGRYLTDKLLGVEKHSNGGEPRAVIFHGDYKVIIMASMIVNLPRDLRDQDPNAVYHYLLTKRIGSEIDYVVKGIDSNSGLAVASRKEAMETKRNFYYLTPTKQGTYRIYEGLCCEARVMSVIPDGIFADLFGIDIYIPLKELSYTRLSDAMGHFEPGDRILVKVISLKRDDPDHIRVTASVKQVAANPLDKVIEKIDVGCNYGGTVTMTDSTGIFVKLDMGAECRCRYPYRARPPRGARVIVKIAGVDASRRLVWGNITYVTIPK
;
A
#
# COMPACT_ATOMS: atom_id res chain seq x y z
N MET A 1 17.15 -31.91 34.61
CA MET A 1 16.88 -32.27 33.22
C MET A 1 16.09 -31.12 32.63
N SER A 2 16.81 -30.20 32.00
CA SER A 2 16.31 -28.92 31.53
C SER A 2 16.24 -28.96 30.01
N THR A 3 15.09 -28.72 29.46
CA THR A 3 14.90 -28.50 28.03
C THR A 3 15.15 -27.02 27.72
N PRO A 4 15.88 -26.67 26.67
CA PRO A 4 16.07 -25.28 26.29
C PRO A 4 14.93 -24.81 25.38
N GLU A 5 14.38 -23.66 25.74
CA GLU A 5 13.50 -22.85 24.94
C GLU A 5 14.21 -22.35 23.67
N ASN A 6 13.59 -22.58 22.55
CA ASN A 6 14.00 -22.04 21.25
C ASN A 6 13.09 -20.85 20.95
N SER A 7 13.55 -19.64 21.27
CA SER A 7 12.84 -18.40 20.97
C SER A 7 13.64 -17.54 20.00
N GLY A 8 13.07 -17.31 18.82
CA GLY A 8 13.17 -16.02 18.13
C GLY A 8 14.48 -15.68 17.42
N LEU A 9 14.67 -16.21 16.23
CA LEU A 9 15.66 -15.70 15.27
C LEU A 9 15.10 -15.85 13.86
N SER A 10 14.45 -14.85 13.31
CA SER A 10 14.21 -14.79 11.86
C SER A 10 13.90 -13.40 11.25
N GLU A 11 13.89 -12.31 12.01
CA GLU A 11 13.51 -11.01 11.42
C GLU A 11 14.68 -10.11 10.98
N GLY A 12 15.92 -10.53 11.18
CA GLY A 12 17.10 -9.71 10.87
C GLY A 12 17.80 -10.01 9.55
N LEU A 13 17.38 -11.02 8.77
CA LEU A 13 18.21 -11.55 7.68
C LEU A 13 17.96 -10.96 6.29
N LEU A 14 16.91 -10.16 6.10
CA LEU A 14 16.43 -9.77 4.75
C LEU A 14 16.92 -8.41 4.26
N ILE A 15 17.56 -7.60 5.09
CA ILE A 15 17.97 -6.24 4.68
C ILE A 15 19.34 -6.21 3.97
N ALA A 16 20.14 -7.25 4.08
CA ALA A 16 21.54 -7.24 3.61
C ALA A 16 21.76 -7.64 2.14
N SER A 17 20.80 -8.27 1.47
CA SER A 17 20.97 -8.74 0.09
C SER A 17 20.65 -7.68 -0.97
N ASP A 18 19.78 -6.72 -0.68
CA ASP A 18 19.34 -5.73 -1.67
C ASP A 18 20.31 -4.54 -1.86
N MET A 19 21.23 -4.30 -0.93
CA MET A 19 22.15 -3.17 -1.04
C MET A 19 23.34 -3.37 -2.00
N LYS A 20 23.57 -4.58 -2.51
CA LYS A 20 24.74 -4.86 -3.37
C LYS A 20 24.52 -4.70 -4.88
N GLN A 21 23.29 -4.45 -5.34
CA GLN A 21 23.01 -4.40 -6.78
C GLN A 21 22.79 -2.99 -7.38
N SER A 22 22.89 -1.92 -6.62
CA SER A 22 22.65 -0.56 -7.14
C SER A 22 23.88 0.31 -7.38
N GLN A 23 25.08 -0.28 -7.52
CA GLN A 23 26.31 0.47 -7.81
C GLN A 23 26.99 0.04 -9.11
N THR A 24 26.29 -0.04 -10.22
CA THR A 24 26.96 -0.02 -11.55
C THR A 24 26.00 0.55 -12.59
N GLY A 25 26.33 1.73 -13.12
CA GLY A 25 25.64 2.25 -14.28
C GLY A 25 25.61 3.76 -14.40
N SER A 26 26.78 4.39 -14.32
CA SER A 26 26.99 5.76 -14.80
C SER A 26 27.82 5.66 -16.09
N MET A 27 27.27 6.11 -17.20
CA MET A 27 28.07 6.72 -18.28
C MET A 27 27.17 7.40 -19.31
N LEU A 28 27.32 8.71 -19.37
CA LEU A 28 27.58 9.61 -20.51
C LEU A 28 26.90 9.32 -21.85
N CYS A 29 26.15 10.30 -22.35
CA CYS A 29 26.55 10.97 -23.61
C CYS A 29 25.82 12.31 -23.77
N THR A 30 26.59 13.31 -24.05
CA THR A 30 26.37 14.67 -24.56
C THR A 30 25.83 14.63 -26.01
N ASP A 31 25.10 15.68 -26.42
CA ASP A 31 25.35 16.67 -27.48
C ASP A 31 24.02 17.29 -27.93
N GLU A 32 23.94 18.56 -27.76
CA GLU A 32 23.90 19.73 -28.66
C GLU A 32 23.14 19.59 -29.99
N THR A 33 22.22 20.49 -30.28
CA THR A 33 22.29 21.65 -31.20
C THR A 33 20.90 22.22 -31.49
N SER A 34 20.68 23.42 -31.18
CA SER A 34 20.45 24.69 -31.89
C SER A 34 19.47 24.76 -33.06
N ALA A 35 18.69 25.79 -33.02
CA ALA A 35 18.39 26.83 -34.00
C ALA A 35 16.91 27.04 -34.37
N GLU A 36 16.44 28.20 -34.03
CA GLU A 36 15.89 29.33 -34.78
C GLU A 36 14.75 29.11 -35.78
N GLY A 37 13.78 30.00 -35.69
CA GLY A 37 12.83 30.28 -36.77
C GLY A 37 11.64 31.13 -36.36
N ALA A 38 11.84 32.45 -36.36
CA ALA A 38 10.81 33.46 -36.26
C ALA A 38 9.98 33.54 -37.57
N SER A 39 8.69 33.91 -37.47
CA SER A 39 8.14 35.02 -38.26
C SER A 39 6.64 35.24 -38.02
N ALA A 40 6.35 36.47 -37.78
CA ALA A 40 5.18 37.28 -37.79
C ALA A 40 4.32 37.21 -39.09
N PHE A 41 3.03 37.58 -38.92
CA PHE A 41 2.22 38.49 -39.75
C PHE A 41 0.77 38.43 -39.22
N ALA A 42 0.23 39.45 -38.65
CA ALA A 42 -0.41 40.68 -39.03
C ALA A 42 -1.76 40.57 -39.74
N ASN A 43 -2.77 41.16 -39.05
CA ASN A 43 -3.93 41.93 -39.52
C ASN A 43 -4.92 41.38 -40.55
N GLN A 44 -6.20 41.38 -40.23
CA GLN A 44 -7.13 42.45 -40.65
C GLN A 44 -8.59 42.23 -40.20
N SER A 45 -9.17 43.31 -39.76
CA SER A 45 -10.51 43.80 -39.56
C SER A 45 -11.61 43.37 -40.54
N GLY A 46 -12.87 43.31 -40.02
CA GLY A 46 -14.07 43.27 -40.83
C GLY A 46 -15.36 43.30 -40.02
N ASP A 47 -16.00 44.46 -39.94
CA ASP A 47 -17.33 44.78 -39.39
C ASP A 47 -18.46 43.95 -40.00
N SER A 48 -19.48 43.62 -39.24
CA SER A 48 -20.88 43.97 -39.47
C SER A 48 -21.84 43.26 -38.48
N LYS A 49 -22.70 44.07 -37.83
CA LYS A 49 -23.96 43.77 -37.13
C LYS A 49 -25.12 43.78 -38.16
N PRO A 50 -26.41 43.35 -37.90
CA PRO A 50 -27.10 43.14 -36.64
C PRO A 50 -28.15 41.97 -36.54
N ALA A 51 -28.60 41.74 -35.29
CA ALA A 51 -29.93 41.42 -34.81
C ALA A 51 -30.66 40.11 -35.17
N ALA A 52 -30.94 39.31 -34.16
CA ALA A 52 -32.30 38.91 -33.75
C ALA A 52 -32.28 38.08 -32.45
N SER A 53 -33.22 38.42 -31.59
CA SER A 53 -33.63 37.90 -30.31
C SER A 53 -33.74 36.38 -30.20
N ALA A 54 -33.19 35.82 -29.13
CA ALA A 54 -33.61 34.56 -28.51
C ALA A 54 -33.30 34.57 -27.02
N ASP A 55 -34.20 34.06 -26.21
CA ASP A 55 -34.22 34.00 -24.75
C ASP A 55 -32.91 33.63 -24.05
N PRO A 56 -32.66 34.13 -22.82
CA PRO A 56 -31.43 33.79 -22.09
C PRO A 56 -31.51 32.38 -21.52
N ALA A 57 -30.92 31.43 -22.23
CA ALA A 57 -30.54 30.16 -21.64
C ALA A 57 -29.54 30.42 -20.48
N GLN A 58 -29.86 29.92 -19.31
CA GLN A 58 -28.94 29.95 -18.15
C GLN A 58 -27.58 29.43 -18.56
N PRO A 59 -26.48 30.14 -18.25
CA PRO A 59 -25.12 29.66 -18.52
C PRO A 59 -24.85 28.39 -17.72
N PRO A 60 -24.12 27.41 -18.30
CA PRO A 60 -23.67 26.26 -17.53
C PRO A 60 -22.81 26.74 -16.37
N ARG A 61 -23.08 26.26 -15.16
CA ARG A 61 -22.26 26.52 -13.98
C ARG A 61 -20.86 26.00 -14.22
N SER A 62 -20.03 26.80 -14.85
CA SER A 62 -18.58 26.57 -14.90
C SER A 62 -18.09 26.76 -13.47
N LYS A 63 -17.43 25.74 -12.91
CA LYS A 63 -16.53 25.90 -11.76
C LYS A 63 -15.33 26.71 -12.23
N GLY A 64 -15.54 28.00 -12.51
CA GLY A 64 -14.48 28.93 -12.86
C GLY A 64 -13.74 29.35 -11.61
N LYS A 65 -12.41 29.33 -11.66
CA LYS A 65 -11.56 30.03 -10.72
C LYS A 65 -12.06 31.48 -10.57
N LEU A 66 -12.66 31.79 -9.44
CA LEU A 66 -12.95 33.16 -9.08
C LEU A 66 -11.65 33.78 -8.56
N GLU A 67 -11.27 34.94 -9.13
CA GLU A 67 -10.19 35.75 -8.61
C GLU A 67 -10.45 36.04 -7.13
N ILE A 68 -9.37 35.97 -6.35
CA ILE A 68 -9.41 36.13 -4.88
C ILE A 68 -10.08 37.46 -4.52
N PRO A 69 -11.21 37.49 -3.81
CA PRO A 69 -11.81 38.75 -3.40
C PRO A 69 -10.89 39.46 -2.40
N VAL A 70 -10.66 40.75 -2.63
CA VAL A 70 -9.89 41.61 -1.73
C VAL A 70 -10.53 41.59 -0.33
N PRO A 71 -9.76 41.56 0.78
CA PRO A 71 -10.26 41.26 2.15
C PRO A 71 -11.38 42.14 2.71
N ASN A 72 -11.80 43.18 2.02
CA ASN A 72 -12.86 44.09 2.45
C ASN A 72 -14.00 44.27 1.43
N MET A 73 -14.14 43.32 0.50
CA MET A 73 -15.21 43.39 -0.50
C MET A 73 -16.45 42.64 0.00
N GLU A 74 -17.59 43.34 0.10
CA GLU A 74 -18.87 42.69 0.35
C GLU A 74 -19.22 41.80 -0.86
N VAL A 75 -19.26 40.50 -0.66
CA VAL A 75 -19.63 39.53 -1.69
C VAL A 75 -21.15 39.27 -1.56
N LEU A 76 -21.91 39.62 -2.58
CA LEU A 76 -23.32 39.30 -2.64
C LEU A 76 -23.47 37.80 -2.98
N THR A 77 -24.10 37.05 -2.08
CA THR A 77 -24.35 35.62 -2.24
C THR A 77 -25.79 35.37 -2.64
N ILE A 78 -26.04 34.31 -3.45
CA ILE A 78 -27.38 33.98 -3.96
C ILE A 78 -28.28 33.48 -2.82
N ASP A 79 -27.74 32.65 -1.94
CA ASP A 79 -28.49 31.99 -0.85
C ASP A 79 -28.10 32.50 0.57
N GLY A 80 -27.45 33.67 0.65
CA GLY A 80 -26.96 34.21 1.93
C GLY A 80 -25.73 33.50 2.52
N GLU A 81 -25.31 32.40 1.93
CA GLU A 81 -24.07 31.68 2.26
C GLU A 81 -23.13 31.63 1.07
N LEU A 82 -21.84 31.76 1.33
CA LEU A 82 -20.82 31.69 0.27
C LEU A 82 -20.66 30.23 -0.20
N GLY A 83 -21.41 29.86 -1.25
CA GLY A 83 -21.33 28.49 -1.81
C GLY A 83 -20.11 28.22 -2.70
N VAL A 84 -19.27 29.24 -2.95
CA VAL A 84 -18.08 29.15 -3.80
C VAL A 84 -16.84 29.29 -2.92
N GLN A 85 -16.04 28.22 -2.86
CA GLN A 85 -14.75 28.27 -2.17
C GLN A 85 -13.69 28.92 -3.08
N THR A 86 -13.05 29.97 -2.61
CA THR A 86 -11.90 30.58 -3.27
C THR A 86 -10.61 29.82 -2.91
N GLU A 87 -9.54 29.99 -3.68
CA GLU A 87 -8.20 29.44 -3.34
C GLU A 87 -7.76 29.92 -1.94
N PHE A 88 -8.11 31.15 -1.57
CA PHE A 88 -7.84 31.70 -0.25
C PHE A 88 -8.62 30.98 0.87
N ASP A 89 -9.89 30.64 0.65
CA ASP A 89 -10.67 29.90 1.64
C ASP A 89 -10.11 28.50 1.84
N VAL A 90 -9.73 27.82 0.76
CA VAL A 90 -9.09 26.50 0.84
C VAL A 90 -7.76 26.56 1.59
N ALA A 91 -6.92 27.57 1.31
CA ALA A 91 -5.65 27.75 2.01
C ALA A 91 -5.85 28.05 3.50
N ARG A 92 -6.84 28.90 3.81
CA ARG A 92 -7.22 29.21 5.20
C ARG A 92 -7.72 27.96 5.93
N ASP A 93 -8.58 27.15 5.31
CA ASP A 93 -9.13 25.95 5.93
C ASP A 93 -8.01 24.91 6.18
N LYS A 94 -7.06 24.77 5.25
CA LYS A 94 -5.86 23.94 5.44
C LYS A 94 -4.99 24.44 6.60
N PHE A 95 -4.81 25.74 6.74
CA PHE A 95 -4.09 26.31 7.87
C PHE A 95 -4.83 26.04 9.20
N LEU A 96 -6.15 26.20 9.21
CA LEU A 96 -6.96 25.91 10.40
C LEU A 96 -6.89 24.44 10.80
N ASP A 97 -6.87 23.51 9.84
CA ASP A 97 -6.65 22.07 10.11
C ASP A 97 -5.32 21.84 10.85
N LEU A 98 -4.22 22.48 10.39
CA LEU A 98 -2.92 22.37 11.05
C LEU A 98 -2.94 22.95 12.47
N VAL A 99 -3.56 24.12 12.68
CA VAL A 99 -3.69 24.76 14.00
C VAL A 99 -4.56 23.90 14.92
N GLU A 100 -5.67 23.37 14.43
CA GLU A 100 -6.53 22.48 15.19
C GLU A 100 -5.79 21.20 15.59
N SER A 101 -5.05 20.59 14.67
CA SER A 101 -4.21 19.44 14.94
C SER A 101 -3.19 19.72 16.05
N MET A 102 -2.50 20.86 15.97
CA MET A 102 -1.53 21.26 16.98
C MET A 102 -2.17 21.47 18.37
N ARG A 103 -3.37 22.04 18.41
CA ARG A 103 -4.05 22.39 19.67
C ARG A 103 -4.76 21.21 20.31
N THR A 104 -5.37 20.34 19.51
CA THR A 104 -6.24 19.24 20.00
C THR A 104 -5.56 17.89 19.98
N GLY A 105 -4.42 17.73 19.28
CA GLY A 105 -3.80 16.44 19.02
C GLY A 105 -4.57 15.60 17.99
N ARG A 106 -5.50 16.20 17.24
CA ARG A 106 -6.20 15.52 16.14
C ARG A 106 -5.18 15.19 15.06
N TYR A 107 -5.15 13.93 14.62
CA TYR A 107 -4.27 13.53 13.52
C TYR A 107 -4.85 13.96 12.17
N LEU A 108 -3.96 14.35 11.28
CA LEU A 108 -4.19 14.60 9.86
C LEU A 108 -3.60 13.45 9.03
N THR A 109 -4.05 13.31 7.81
CA THR A 109 -3.61 12.23 6.90
C THR A 109 -3.28 12.80 5.55
N ASP A 110 -2.04 12.64 5.11
CA ASP A 110 -1.60 13.06 3.79
C ASP A 110 -0.56 12.09 3.21
N LYS A 111 -0.25 12.22 1.91
CA LYS A 111 0.72 11.37 1.21
C LYS A 111 2.15 11.83 1.45
N LEU A 112 3.03 10.88 1.73
CA LEU A 112 4.47 11.12 1.75
C LEU A 112 4.99 11.33 0.32
N LEU A 113 5.48 12.53 0.03
CA LEU A 113 5.93 12.92 -1.31
C LEU A 113 7.43 12.76 -1.50
N GLY A 114 8.22 12.91 -0.45
CA GLY A 114 9.67 12.84 -0.58
C GLY A 114 10.41 12.70 0.73
N VAL A 115 11.71 12.51 0.62
CA VAL A 115 12.64 12.39 1.75
C VAL A 115 13.81 13.37 1.53
N GLU A 116 14.02 14.26 2.47
CA GLU A 116 15.12 15.20 2.46
C GLU A 116 16.25 14.73 3.38
N LYS A 117 17.48 14.79 2.88
CA LYS A 117 18.67 14.59 3.69
C LYS A 117 19.06 15.91 4.36
N HIS A 118 19.47 15.86 5.61
CA HIS A 118 19.99 17.03 6.27
C HIS A 118 21.41 17.34 5.75
N SER A 119 21.69 18.61 5.40
CA SER A 119 22.97 19.04 4.81
C SER A 119 24.19 18.74 5.70
N ASN A 120 24.01 18.69 7.01
CA ASN A 120 25.08 18.49 7.99
C ASN A 120 25.14 17.05 8.55
N GLY A 121 24.71 16.04 7.79
CA GLY A 121 24.73 14.64 8.24
C GLY A 121 23.70 14.32 9.33
N GLY A 122 22.70 15.18 9.55
CA GLY A 122 21.62 14.95 10.48
C GLY A 122 20.60 13.94 9.97
N GLU A 123 19.63 13.63 10.82
CA GLU A 123 18.57 12.69 10.56
C GLU A 123 17.74 13.08 9.31
N PRO A 124 17.43 12.12 8.40
CA PRO A 124 16.57 12.39 7.24
C PRO A 124 15.15 12.77 7.67
N ARG A 125 14.49 13.55 6.81
CA ARG A 125 13.18 14.10 7.06
C ARG A 125 12.21 13.67 5.98
N ALA A 126 11.03 13.24 6.37
CA ALA A 126 9.92 13.04 5.44
C ALA A 126 9.24 14.36 5.14
N VAL A 127 8.85 14.56 3.89
CA VAL A 127 8.19 15.75 3.39
C VAL A 127 6.79 15.41 2.90
N ILE A 128 5.84 16.13 3.44
CA ILE A 128 4.41 16.03 3.14
C ILE A 128 3.93 17.46 2.83
N PHE A 129 2.91 17.61 2.00
CA PHE A 129 2.25 18.89 1.81
C PHE A 129 0.81 18.81 2.27
N HIS A 130 0.41 19.75 3.11
CA HIS A 130 -0.98 19.98 3.52
C HIS A 130 -1.44 21.33 2.97
N GLY A 131 -2.08 21.32 1.79
CA GLY A 131 -2.25 22.54 1.02
C GLY A 131 -0.91 23.14 0.63
N ASP A 132 -0.70 24.41 0.95
CA ASP A 132 0.53 25.15 0.65
C ASP A 132 1.63 24.96 1.72
N TYR A 133 1.28 24.32 2.85
CA TYR A 133 2.20 24.14 3.97
C TYR A 133 3.04 22.88 3.79
N LYS A 134 4.36 23.05 3.89
CA LYS A 134 5.31 21.95 3.92
C LYS A 134 5.39 21.38 5.33
N VAL A 135 4.93 20.16 5.52
CA VAL A 135 5.00 19.42 6.79
C VAL A 135 6.23 18.54 6.79
N ILE A 136 7.08 18.71 7.80
CA ILE A 136 8.33 17.95 7.98
C ILE A 136 8.16 17.03 9.17
N ILE A 137 8.49 15.76 8.97
CA ILE A 137 8.50 14.76 10.04
C ILE A 137 9.88 14.11 10.10
N MET A 138 10.51 14.10 11.25
CA MET A 138 11.79 13.41 11.48
C MET A 138 11.64 11.91 11.28
N ALA A 139 12.64 11.24 10.73
CA ALA A 139 12.57 9.80 10.46
C ALA A 139 12.32 8.99 11.76
N SER A 140 12.95 9.37 12.86
CA SER A 140 12.75 8.79 14.20
C SER A 140 11.30 8.91 14.69
N MET A 141 10.54 9.90 14.19
CA MET A 141 9.12 10.10 14.52
C MET A 141 8.18 9.33 13.56
N ILE A 142 8.71 8.68 12.55
CA ILE A 142 7.94 7.87 11.58
C ILE A 142 8.17 6.39 11.77
N VAL A 143 9.44 5.98 11.88
CA VAL A 143 9.87 4.58 11.88
C VAL A 143 10.77 4.31 13.07
N ASN A 144 10.62 3.13 13.66
CA ASN A 144 11.60 2.63 14.61
C ASN A 144 12.70 1.88 13.86
N LEU A 145 13.95 2.11 14.26
CA LEU A 145 15.08 1.34 13.73
C LEU A 145 15.01 -0.12 14.18
N PRO A 146 15.47 -1.05 13.34
CA PRO A 146 15.74 -2.42 13.76
C PRO A 146 16.71 -2.45 14.95
N ARG A 147 16.55 -3.42 15.85
CA ARG A 147 17.43 -3.57 17.01
C ARG A 147 18.87 -3.92 16.62
N ASP A 148 19.06 -4.59 15.50
CA ASP A 148 20.36 -5.00 14.98
C ASP A 148 20.66 -4.24 13.68
N LEU A 149 21.48 -3.23 13.76
CA LEU A 149 21.89 -2.39 12.62
C LEU A 149 23.09 -2.95 11.86
N ARG A 150 23.76 -4.02 12.37
CA ARG A 150 24.92 -4.66 11.73
C ARG A 150 25.95 -3.66 11.19
N ASP A 151 26.36 -2.70 12.01
CA ASP A 151 27.33 -1.63 11.67
C ASP A 151 26.90 -0.68 10.55
N GLN A 152 25.61 -0.64 10.18
CA GLN A 152 25.09 0.33 9.22
C GLN A 152 24.85 1.69 9.89
N ASP A 153 25.09 2.76 9.11
CA ASP A 153 24.76 4.13 9.56
C ASP A 153 23.25 4.25 9.80
N PRO A 154 22.80 4.62 11.02
CA PRO A 154 21.39 4.81 11.33
C PRO A 154 20.67 5.74 10.36
N ASN A 155 21.33 6.81 9.90
CA ASN A 155 20.75 7.78 8.97
C ASN A 155 20.55 7.18 7.57
N ALA A 156 21.44 6.30 7.14
CA ALA A 156 21.29 5.58 5.86
C ALA A 156 20.10 4.61 5.92
N VAL A 157 19.95 3.90 7.04
CA VAL A 157 18.81 2.98 7.25
C VAL A 157 17.49 3.76 7.31
N TYR A 158 17.42 4.87 8.05
CA TYR A 158 16.25 5.73 8.07
C TYR A 158 15.88 6.23 6.67
N HIS A 159 16.85 6.71 5.91
CA HIS A 159 16.62 7.18 4.55
C HIS A 159 16.06 6.07 3.66
N TYR A 160 16.60 4.86 3.72
CA TYR A 160 16.11 3.70 2.98
C TYR A 160 14.66 3.36 3.36
N LEU A 161 14.36 3.28 4.67
CA LEU A 161 13.02 2.95 5.15
C LEU A 161 11.98 4.00 4.77
N LEU A 162 12.34 5.28 4.78
CA LEU A 162 11.45 6.37 4.34
C LEU A 162 11.23 6.35 2.84
N THR A 163 12.30 6.12 2.05
CA THR A 163 12.20 6.04 0.59
C THR A 163 11.24 4.95 0.13
N LYS A 164 11.24 3.80 0.81
CA LYS A 164 10.28 2.70 0.54
C LYS A 164 8.83 3.04 0.90
N ARG A 165 8.58 4.13 1.63
CA ARG A 165 7.25 4.59 2.03
C ARG A 165 6.75 5.77 1.21
N ILE A 166 7.52 6.27 0.23
CA ILE A 166 7.07 7.36 -0.65
C ILE A 166 5.80 6.91 -1.39
N GLY A 167 4.78 7.78 -1.38
CA GLY A 167 3.45 7.50 -1.92
C GLY A 167 2.45 6.97 -0.89
N SER A 168 2.90 6.49 0.28
CA SER A 168 1.99 6.03 1.34
C SER A 168 1.27 7.18 2.04
N GLU A 169 0.06 6.95 2.49
CA GLU A 169 -0.69 7.87 3.35
C GLU A 169 -0.17 7.76 4.79
N ILE A 170 0.29 8.88 5.35
CA ILE A 170 0.82 8.95 6.71
C ILE A 170 -0.11 9.80 7.58
N ASP A 171 -0.47 9.25 8.74
CA ASP A 171 -1.15 10.01 9.79
C ASP A 171 -0.12 10.71 10.67
N TYR A 172 -0.39 11.95 11.00
CA TYR A 172 0.51 12.74 11.82
C TYR A 172 -0.24 13.76 12.70
N VAL A 173 0.37 14.17 13.80
CA VAL A 173 -0.08 15.25 14.66
C VAL A 173 0.92 16.37 14.55
N VAL A 174 0.43 17.60 14.35
CA VAL A 174 1.27 18.80 14.22
C VAL A 174 1.79 19.20 15.58
N LYS A 175 3.09 19.53 15.64
CA LYS A 175 3.79 19.97 16.86
C LYS A 175 4.13 21.45 16.87
N GLY A 176 4.34 22.03 15.72
CA GLY A 176 4.68 23.44 15.56
C GLY A 176 4.43 23.89 14.15
N ILE A 177 4.06 25.15 14.01
CA ILE A 177 3.79 25.79 12.72
C ILE A 177 4.58 27.11 12.70
N ASP A 178 5.32 27.31 11.63
CA ASP A 178 5.92 28.59 11.29
C ASP A 178 5.14 29.20 10.10
N SER A 179 4.25 30.10 10.39
CA SER A 179 3.41 30.75 9.39
C SER A 179 4.21 31.62 8.41
N ASN A 180 5.40 32.11 8.81
CA ASN A 180 6.20 32.98 7.96
C ASN A 180 6.92 32.19 6.86
N SER A 181 7.39 30.99 7.19
CA SER A 181 8.11 30.13 6.24
C SER A 181 7.21 29.10 5.56
N GLY A 182 5.93 28.99 5.94
CA GLY A 182 5.03 27.95 5.44
C GLY A 182 5.43 26.53 5.85
N LEU A 183 6.16 26.40 6.97
CA LEU A 183 6.67 25.14 7.48
C LEU A 183 5.88 24.68 8.71
N ALA A 184 5.60 23.39 8.78
CA ALA A 184 5.08 22.75 9.96
C ALA A 184 5.95 21.52 10.33
N VAL A 185 6.07 21.26 11.63
CA VAL A 185 6.75 20.08 12.17
C VAL A 185 5.70 19.18 12.79
N ALA A 186 5.77 17.88 12.50
CA ALA A 186 4.78 16.92 12.95
C ALA A 186 5.40 15.61 13.46
N SER A 187 4.58 14.78 14.11
CA SER A 187 4.95 13.48 14.65
C SER A 187 3.93 12.43 14.21
N ARG A 188 4.39 11.36 13.57
CA ARG A 188 3.57 10.18 13.26
C ARG A 188 3.37 9.32 14.52
N LYS A 189 4.38 9.18 15.36
CA LYS A 189 4.30 8.34 16.56
C LYS A 189 3.10 8.67 17.43
N GLU A 190 2.82 9.96 17.64
CA GLU A 190 1.67 10.39 18.45
C GLU A 190 0.33 10.11 17.78
N ALA A 191 0.25 10.27 16.45
CA ALA A 191 -0.95 9.89 15.71
C ALA A 191 -1.21 8.38 15.82
N MET A 192 -0.16 7.56 15.71
CA MET A 192 -0.25 6.11 15.87
C MET A 192 -0.65 5.72 17.29
N GLU A 193 -0.10 6.38 18.31
CA GLU A 193 -0.46 6.15 19.71
C GLU A 193 -1.93 6.50 19.97
N THR A 194 -2.40 7.64 19.50
CA THR A 194 -3.81 8.07 19.60
C THR A 194 -4.74 7.05 18.97
N LYS A 195 -4.42 6.58 17.75
CA LYS A 195 -5.18 5.54 17.06
C LYS A 195 -5.13 4.21 17.83
N ARG A 196 -3.95 3.77 18.26
CA ARG A 196 -3.78 2.53 19.01
C ARG A 196 -4.63 2.55 20.28
N ASN A 197 -4.58 3.63 21.05
CA ASN A 197 -5.37 3.79 22.26
C ASN A 197 -6.87 3.72 21.96
N PHE A 198 -7.34 4.39 20.90
CA PHE A 198 -8.74 4.42 20.54
C PHE A 198 -9.28 3.09 20.00
N TYR A 199 -8.52 2.42 19.13
CA TYR A 199 -9.02 1.22 18.45
C TYR A 199 -8.75 -0.08 19.20
N TYR A 200 -7.65 -0.17 19.95
CA TYR A 200 -7.22 -1.42 20.57
C TYR A 200 -7.39 -1.46 22.09
N LEU A 201 -7.26 -0.31 22.77
CA LEU A 201 -7.24 -0.26 24.23
C LEU A 201 -8.52 0.32 24.84
N THR A 202 -9.25 1.18 24.11
CA THR A 202 -10.49 1.76 24.59
C THR A 202 -11.69 0.88 24.24
N PRO A 203 -12.39 0.29 25.23
CA PRO A 203 -13.58 -0.49 24.97
C PRO A 203 -14.71 0.40 24.47
N THR A 204 -15.61 -0.15 23.68
CA THR A 204 -16.86 0.49 23.26
C THR A 204 -17.85 0.55 24.43
N LYS A 205 -18.94 1.31 24.26
CA LYS A 205 -20.02 1.35 25.27
C LYS A 205 -20.60 -0.02 25.63
N GLN A 206 -20.40 -1.02 24.78
CA GLN A 206 -20.85 -2.41 24.96
C GLN A 206 -19.78 -3.29 25.66
N GLY A 207 -18.64 -2.72 26.06
CA GLY A 207 -17.54 -3.46 26.70
C GLY A 207 -16.65 -4.26 25.74
N THR A 208 -16.90 -4.21 24.44
CA THR A 208 -16.10 -4.88 23.42
C THR A 208 -15.05 -3.92 22.83
N TYR A 209 -13.93 -4.45 22.37
CA TYR A 209 -12.94 -3.66 21.64
C TYR A 209 -13.33 -3.52 20.17
N ARG A 210 -12.92 -2.39 19.53
CA ARG A 210 -13.20 -2.11 18.12
C ARG A 210 -12.49 -3.09 17.19
N ILE A 211 -11.25 -3.42 17.49
CA ILE A 211 -10.47 -4.43 16.75
C ILE A 211 -10.44 -5.71 17.58
N TYR A 212 -10.80 -6.85 16.96
CA TYR A 212 -10.81 -8.17 17.58
C TYR A 212 -10.44 -9.25 16.56
N GLU A 213 -10.10 -10.43 17.02
CA GLU A 213 -9.75 -11.56 16.15
C GLU A 213 -10.94 -11.99 15.29
N GLY A 214 -10.69 -12.22 14.01
CA GLY A 214 -11.73 -12.54 13.02
C GLY A 214 -12.34 -11.32 12.31
N LEU A 215 -12.09 -10.09 12.78
CA LEU A 215 -12.57 -8.87 12.14
C LEU A 215 -11.95 -8.70 10.76
N CYS A 216 -12.80 -8.35 9.77
CA CYS A 216 -12.32 -7.86 8.48
C CYS A 216 -12.32 -6.33 8.50
N CYS A 217 -11.21 -5.72 8.17
CA CYS A 217 -11.04 -4.28 8.21
C CYS A 217 -10.09 -3.79 7.11
N GLU A 218 -10.11 -2.50 6.86
CA GLU A 218 -9.23 -1.84 5.91
C GLU A 218 -7.85 -1.57 6.53
N ALA A 219 -6.78 -1.79 5.76
CA ALA A 219 -5.41 -1.43 6.11
C ALA A 219 -4.78 -0.64 4.97
N ARG A 220 -3.83 0.23 5.27
CA ARG A 220 -3.08 1.03 4.29
C ARG A 220 -1.69 0.45 4.09
N VAL A 221 -1.32 0.20 2.83
CA VAL A 221 0.02 -0.27 2.48
C VAL A 221 1.03 0.86 2.67
N MET A 222 1.99 0.64 3.56
CA MET A 222 3.04 1.62 3.89
C MET A 222 4.29 1.40 3.06
N SER A 223 4.68 0.16 2.84
CA SER A 223 5.82 -0.20 2.00
C SER A 223 5.69 -1.63 1.49
N VAL A 224 6.29 -1.88 0.34
CA VAL A 224 6.27 -3.18 -0.33
C VAL A 224 7.69 -3.73 -0.44
N ILE A 225 7.88 -4.99 -0.09
CA ILE A 225 9.11 -5.74 -0.26
C ILE A 225 8.81 -7.04 -1.04
N PRO A 226 9.79 -7.71 -1.65
CA PRO A 226 9.54 -8.93 -2.42
C PRO A 226 8.78 -10.00 -1.63
N ASP A 227 9.10 -10.17 -0.36
CA ASP A 227 8.54 -11.23 0.51
C ASP A 227 7.21 -10.88 1.16
N GLY A 228 6.70 -9.65 0.99
CA GLY A 228 5.44 -9.21 1.60
C GLY A 228 5.25 -7.71 1.63
N ILE A 229 4.32 -7.26 2.44
CA ILE A 229 3.98 -5.85 2.60
C ILE A 229 3.98 -5.43 4.08
N PHE A 230 4.32 -4.19 4.32
CA PHE A 230 4.06 -3.52 5.59
C PHE A 230 2.82 -2.65 5.44
N ALA A 231 1.87 -2.80 6.37
CA ALA A 231 0.63 -2.05 6.35
C ALA A 231 0.35 -1.41 7.70
N ASP A 232 -0.27 -0.22 7.69
CA ASP A 232 -0.84 0.41 8.88
C ASP A 232 -2.25 -0.12 9.12
N LEU A 233 -2.44 -0.70 10.28
CA LEU A 233 -3.72 -1.19 10.76
C LEU A 233 -4.15 -0.37 11.98
N PHE A 234 -4.80 0.76 11.76
CA PHE A 234 -5.33 1.65 12.81
C PHE A 234 -4.30 2.03 13.89
N GLY A 235 -3.08 2.38 13.49
CA GLY A 235 -2.05 2.84 14.42
C GLY A 235 -1.03 1.76 14.81
N ILE A 236 -1.06 0.60 14.17
CA ILE A 236 -0.06 -0.46 14.33
C ILE A 236 0.49 -0.85 12.96
N ASP A 237 1.82 -0.77 12.81
CA ASP A 237 2.49 -1.30 11.62
C ASP A 237 2.54 -2.82 11.70
N ILE A 238 1.93 -3.51 10.74
CA ILE A 238 1.92 -4.97 10.63
C ILE A 238 2.68 -5.41 9.39
N TYR A 239 3.32 -6.58 9.49
CA TYR A 239 3.91 -7.25 8.34
C TYR A 239 3.00 -8.38 7.87
N ILE A 240 2.66 -8.38 6.59
CA ILE A 240 1.87 -9.42 5.95
C ILE A 240 2.77 -10.14 4.94
N PRO A 241 3.16 -11.41 5.21
CA PRO A 241 4.03 -12.16 4.31
C PRO A 241 3.31 -12.54 3.02
N LEU A 242 4.08 -12.75 1.96
CA LEU A 242 3.60 -13.06 0.61
C LEU A 242 2.56 -14.20 0.58
N LYS A 243 2.76 -15.24 1.40
CA LYS A 243 1.84 -16.37 1.55
C LYS A 243 0.45 -16.01 2.10
N GLU A 244 0.32 -14.86 2.79
CA GLU A 244 -0.94 -14.37 3.34
C GLU A 244 -1.62 -13.31 2.46
N LEU A 245 -0.99 -12.92 1.34
CA LEU A 245 -1.55 -11.95 0.41
C LEU A 245 -2.54 -12.59 -0.57
N SER A 246 -2.25 -13.78 -1.07
CA SER A 246 -3.08 -14.46 -2.05
C SER A 246 -3.15 -15.97 -1.83
N TYR A 247 -4.24 -16.58 -2.30
CA TYR A 247 -4.35 -18.04 -2.43
C TYR A 247 -3.56 -18.58 -3.63
N THR A 248 -3.36 -17.76 -4.66
CA THR A 248 -2.44 -18.10 -5.77
C THR A 248 -1.02 -17.80 -5.37
N ARG A 249 -0.09 -18.65 -5.79
CA ARG A 249 1.33 -18.46 -5.51
C ARG A 249 1.84 -17.23 -6.27
N LEU A 250 2.23 -16.20 -5.52
CA LEU A 250 2.89 -15.01 -6.03
C LEU A 250 4.40 -15.22 -6.01
N SER A 251 5.11 -14.69 -7.00
CA SER A 251 6.59 -14.70 -7.03
C SER A 251 7.16 -13.58 -6.16
N ASP A 252 6.52 -12.43 -6.17
CA ASP A 252 6.84 -11.27 -5.35
C ASP A 252 5.59 -10.43 -5.08
N ALA A 253 5.69 -9.47 -4.16
CA ALA A 253 4.60 -8.55 -3.85
C ALA A 253 4.69 -7.23 -4.65
N MET A 254 5.88 -6.87 -5.17
CA MET A 254 6.14 -5.55 -5.77
C MET A 254 5.37 -5.31 -7.09
N GLY A 255 4.98 -6.39 -7.79
CA GLY A 255 4.17 -6.29 -9.00
C GLY A 255 2.66 -6.21 -8.77
N HIS A 256 2.21 -6.30 -7.52
CA HIS A 256 0.78 -6.41 -7.18
C HIS A 256 0.29 -5.36 -6.20
N PHE A 257 1.18 -4.72 -5.45
CA PHE A 257 0.85 -3.72 -4.45
C PHE A 257 1.78 -2.52 -4.55
N GLU A 258 1.25 -1.34 -4.25
CA GLU A 258 2.00 -0.09 -4.18
C GLU A 258 1.83 0.60 -2.82
N PRO A 259 2.82 1.40 -2.37
CA PRO A 259 2.65 2.23 -1.17
C PRO A 259 1.48 3.22 -1.35
N GLY A 260 0.57 3.24 -0.38
CA GLY A 260 -0.66 4.04 -0.43
C GLY A 260 -1.92 3.27 -0.83
N ASP A 261 -1.78 2.02 -1.28
CA ASP A 261 -2.94 1.17 -1.54
C ASP A 261 -3.75 0.91 -0.27
N ARG A 262 -5.06 0.81 -0.43
CA ARG A 262 -5.98 0.39 0.63
C ARG A 262 -6.42 -1.04 0.37
N ILE A 263 -6.19 -1.90 1.34
CA ILE A 263 -6.45 -3.33 1.25
C ILE A 263 -7.38 -3.79 2.36
N LEU A 264 -8.18 -4.80 2.07
CA LEU A 264 -8.97 -5.46 3.10
C LEU A 264 -8.14 -6.59 3.71
N VAL A 265 -8.12 -6.64 5.03
CA VAL A 265 -7.42 -7.66 5.80
C VAL A 265 -8.33 -8.27 6.85
N LYS A 266 -8.13 -9.55 7.14
CA LYS A 266 -8.76 -10.24 8.27
C LYS A 266 -7.75 -10.39 9.39
N VAL A 267 -8.10 -9.93 10.57
CA VAL A 267 -7.28 -10.10 11.79
C VAL A 267 -7.31 -11.57 12.20
N ILE A 268 -6.15 -12.23 12.18
CA ILE A 268 -6.03 -13.65 12.55
C ILE A 268 -5.77 -13.78 14.04
N SER A 269 -4.84 -13.01 14.56
CA SER A 269 -4.40 -13.08 15.96
C SER A 269 -4.09 -11.69 16.48
N LEU A 270 -4.47 -11.46 17.72
CA LEU A 270 -4.29 -10.17 18.38
C LEU A 270 -3.88 -10.36 19.84
N LYS A 271 -2.65 -9.96 20.18
CA LYS A 271 -2.11 -9.99 21.54
C LYS A 271 -2.02 -8.58 22.10
N ARG A 272 -2.66 -8.34 23.25
CA ARG A 272 -2.73 -7.05 23.95
C ARG A 272 -2.04 -7.11 25.31
N ASP A 273 -1.10 -8.05 25.50
CA ASP A 273 -0.44 -8.29 26.79
C ASP A 273 0.33 -7.06 27.29
N ASP A 274 0.86 -6.28 26.34
CA ASP A 274 1.57 -5.05 26.59
C ASP A 274 0.94 -3.90 25.78
N PRO A 275 0.44 -2.83 26.44
CA PRO A 275 -0.16 -1.67 25.75
C PRO A 275 0.78 -1.01 24.75
N ASP A 276 2.09 -1.05 25.00
CA ASP A 276 3.10 -0.46 24.14
C ASP A 276 3.50 -1.37 22.98
N HIS A 277 3.30 -2.69 23.12
CA HIS A 277 3.74 -3.70 22.15
C HIS A 277 2.60 -4.63 21.74
N ILE A 278 1.50 -4.07 21.26
CA ILE A 278 0.40 -4.86 20.71
C ILE A 278 0.86 -5.56 19.43
N ARG A 279 0.65 -6.87 19.35
CA ARG A 279 1.01 -7.67 18.18
C ARG A 279 -0.24 -8.10 17.44
N VAL A 280 -0.30 -7.77 16.16
CA VAL A 280 -1.41 -8.13 15.27
C VAL A 280 -0.87 -8.94 14.10
N THR A 281 -1.54 -10.06 13.83
CA THR A 281 -1.31 -10.84 12.60
C THR A 281 -2.57 -10.77 11.76
N ALA A 282 -2.43 -10.42 10.50
CA ALA A 282 -3.54 -10.30 9.57
C ALA A 282 -3.26 -11.00 8.24
N SER A 283 -4.30 -11.27 7.48
CA SER A 283 -4.23 -11.93 6.17
C SER A 283 -5.18 -11.26 5.19
N VAL A 284 -4.69 -10.96 4.00
CA VAL A 284 -5.50 -10.46 2.88
C VAL A 284 -6.33 -11.60 2.28
N LYS A 285 -5.72 -12.76 2.05
CA LYS A 285 -6.39 -13.89 1.41
C LYS A 285 -7.59 -14.41 2.18
N GLN A 286 -7.58 -14.32 3.52
CA GLN A 286 -8.66 -14.87 4.36
C GLN A 286 -9.89 -13.96 4.46
N VAL A 287 -9.88 -12.78 3.86
CA VAL A 287 -11.06 -11.91 3.72
C VAL A 287 -12.11 -12.58 2.84
N ALA A 288 -11.67 -13.17 1.73
CA ALA A 288 -12.53 -13.93 0.83
C ALA A 288 -12.46 -15.43 1.13
N ALA A 289 -13.56 -16.11 0.86
CA ALA A 289 -13.55 -17.58 0.89
C ALA A 289 -12.52 -18.11 -0.13
N ASN A 290 -11.81 -19.16 0.25
CA ASN A 290 -10.81 -19.74 -0.64
C ASN A 290 -11.51 -20.27 -1.91
N PRO A 291 -11.16 -19.78 -3.12
CA PRO A 291 -11.76 -20.28 -4.35
C PRO A 291 -11.54 -21.79 -4.53
N LEU A 292 -10.48 -22.34 -3.94
CA LEU A 292 -10.20 -23.77 -3.98
C LEU A 292 -11.23 -24.63 -3.21
N ASP A 293 -11.88 -24.08 -2.19
CA ASP A 293 -12.89 -24.85 -1.43
C ASP A 293 -14.06 -25.25 -2.33
N LYS A 294 -14.57 -24.30 -3.12
CA LYS A 294 -15.64 -24.55 -4.11
C LYS A 294 -15.22 -25.52 -5.23
N VAL A 295 -13.92 -25.52 -5.56
CA VAL A 295 -13.38 -26.40 -6.59
C VAL A 295 -13.20 -27.81 -6.04
N ILE A 296 -12.70 -27.93 -4.81
CA ILE A 296 -12.48 -29.22 -4.15
C ILE A 296 -13.81 -29.97 -3.95
N GLU A 297 -14.88 -29.23 -3.59
CA GLU A 297 -16.24 -29.79 -3.48
C GLU A 297 -16.78 -30.39 -4.79
N LYS A 298 -16.27 -29.93 -5.94
CA LYS A 298 -16.68 -30.40 -7.27
C LYS A 298 -15.79 -31.51 -7.83
N ILE A 299 -14.77 -31.93 -7.08
CA ILE A 299 -13.86 -32.99 -7.52
C ILE A 299 -14.36 -34.34 -7.02
N ASP A 300 -14.75 -35.17 -7.97
CA ASP A 300 -15.19 -36.54 -7.69
C ASP A 300 -14.01 -37.53 -7.69
N VAL A 301 -13.95 -38.38 -6.68
CA VAL A 301 -12.96 -39.44 -6.59
C VAL A 301 -13.23 -40.48 -7.67
N GLY A 302 -12.18 -40.89 -8.36
CA GLY A 302 -12.25 -41.86 -9.45
C GLY A 302 -12.44 -41.25 -10.85
N CYS A 303 -12.80 -39.96 -10.93
CA CYS A 303 -12.94 -39.26 -12.20
C CYS A 303 -11.58 -38.79 -12.77
N ASN A 304 -11.56 -38.55 -14.08
CA ASN A 304 -10.39 -38.06 -14.80
C ASN A 304 -10.48 -36.58 -15.06
N TYR A 305 -9.45 -35.83 -14.72
CA TYR A 305 -9.33 -34.39 -14.94
C TYR A 305 -8.09 -34.04 -15.73
N GLY A 306 -8.23 -33.08 -16.65
CA GLY A 306 -7.10 -32.49 -17.36
C GLY A 306 -6.33 -31.54 -16.46
N GLY A 307 -5.03 -31.43 -16.71
CA GLY A 307 -4.19 -30.48 -15.96
C GLY A 307 -2.82 -30.31 -16.58
N THR A 308 -2.04 -29.39 -16.03
CA THR A 308 -0.68 -29.08 -16.46
C THR A 308 0.30 -29.32 -15.32
N VAL A 309 1.42 -29.97 -15.60
CA VAL A 309 2.48 -30.21 -14.62
C VAL A 309 3.14 -28.89 -14.22
N THR A 310 3.04 -28.51 -12.95
CA THR A 310 3.62 -27.29 -12.41
C THR A 310 5.01 -27.52 -11.83
N MET A 311 5.18 -28.62 -11.10
CA MET A 311 6.43 -28.94 -10.42
C MET A 311 6.60 -30.45 -10.31
N THR A 312 7.87 -30.87 -10.30
CA THR A 312 8.26 -32.25 -10.04
C THR A 312 9.26 -32.25 -8.89
N ASP A 313 8.94 -32.97 -7.81
CA ASP A 313 9.74 -33.02 -6.58
C ASP A 313 10.02 -34.50 -6.22
N SER A 314 10.96 -34.78 -5.33
CA SER A 314 11.26 -36.12 -4.80
C SER A 314 10.00 -36.82 -4.22
N THR A 315 9.01 -36.05 -3.81
CA THR A 315 7.77 -36.56 -3.20
C THR A 315 6.63 -36.83 -4.18
N GLY A 316 6.74 -36.39 -5.46
CA GLY A 316 5.73 -36.59 -6.49
C GLY A 316 5.71 -35.51 -7.55
N ILE A 317 4.69 -35.54 -8.39
CA ILE A 317 4.43 -34.59 -9.45
C ILE A 317 3.24 -33.74 -9.07
N PHE A 318 3.40 -32.44 -9.12
CA PHE A 318 2.30 -31.50 -8.86
C PHE A 318 1.68 -31.07 -10.18
N VAL A 319 0.38 -31.27 -10.28
CA VAL A 319 -0.42 -30.97 -11.47
C VAL A 319 -1.48 -29.95 -11.09
N LYS A 320 -1.48 -28.81 -11.78
CA LYS A 320 -2.59 -27.86 -11.69
C LYS A 320 -3.70 -28.33 -12.62
N LEU A 321 -4.82 -28.75 -12.03
CA LEU A 321 -6.02 -29.15 -12.77
C LEU A 321 -6.65 -27.94 -13.48
N ASP A 322 -7.31 -28.17 -14.59
CA ASP A 322 -7.95 -27.11 -15.40
C ASP A 322 -9.00 -26.31 -14.59
N MET A 323 -9.59 -26.92 -13.59
CA MET A 323 -10.52 -26.26 -12.66
C MET A 323 -9.83 -25.45 -11.55
N GLY A 324 -8.49 -25.42 -11.50
CA GLY A 324 -7.71 -24.57 -10.63
C GLY A 324 -7.15 -25.24 -9.37
N ALA A 325 -7.56 -26.45 -9.03
CA ALA A 325 -7.00 -27.19 -7.90
C ALA A 325 -5.62 -27.77 -8.22
N GLU A 326 -4.77 -27.89 -7.21
CA GLU A 326 -3.49 -28.55 -7.32
C GLU A 326 -3.60 -30.00 -6.86
N CYS A 327 -3.19 -30.94 -7.70
CA CYS A 327 -3.23 -32.37 -7.44
C CYS A 327 -1.80 -32.90 -7.31
N ARG A 328 -1.53 -33.62 -6.22
CA ARG A 328 -0.28 -34.34 -6.04
C ARG A 328 -0.40 -35.74 -6.64
N CYS A 329 0.41 -36.03 -7.66
CA CYS A 329 0.41 -37.30 -8.35
C CYS A 329 1.64 -38.13 -7.99
N ARG A 330 1.48 -39.46 -7.96
CA ARG A 330 2.59 -40.37 -7.88
C ARG A 330 3.33 -40.39 -9.22
N TYR A 331 4.63 -40.76 -9.20
CA TYR A 331 5.40 -40.95 -10.40
C TYR A 331 4.80 -42.06 -11.26
N PRO A 332 4.51 -41.80 -12.56
CA PRO A 332 4.09 -42.82 -13.46
C PRO A 332 5.26 -43.78 -13.77
N TYR A 333 4.96 -45.04 -13.97
CA TYR A 333 5.96 -46.11 -14.14
C TYR A 333 6.82 -45.98 -15.41
N ARG A 334 6.28 -45.31 -16.48
CA ARG A 334 6.86 -45.32 -17.81
C ARG A 334 7.53 -44.01 -18.25
N ALA A 335 7.15 -42.90 -17.77
CA ALA A 335 7.73 -41.60 -18.16
C ALA A 335 7.52 -40.53 -17.10
N ARG A 336 8.56 -39.74 -16.86
CA ARG A 336 8.45 -38.52 -16.04
C ARG A 336 8.00 -37.36 -16.93
N PRO A 337 6.79 -36.85 -16.80
CA PRO A 337 6.35 -35.71 -17.59
C PRO A 337 7.18 -34.47 -17.22
N PRO A 338 7.66 -33.70 -18.22
CA PRO A 338 8.38 -32.47 -17.97
C PRO A 338 7.43 -31.39 -17.43
N ARG A 339 8.00 -30.38 -16.79
CA ARG A 339 7.23 -29.18 -16.36
C ARG A 339 6.56 -28.55 -17.58
N GLY A 340 5.28 -28.18 -17.43
CA GLY A 340 4.45 -27.63 -18.52
C GLY A 340 3.75 -28.70 -19.38
N ALA A 341 4.05 -29.98 -19.19
CA ALA A 341 3.36 -31.05 -19.92
C ALA A 341 1.88 -31.12 -19.54
N ARG A 342 1.02 -31.32 -20.53
CA ARG A 342 -0.39 -31.55 -20.30
C ARG A 342 -0.63 -33.02 -19.97
N VAL A 343 -1.40 -33.26 -18.89
CA VAL A 343 -1.63 -34.61 -18.37
C VAL A 343 -3.10 -34.80 -18.03
N ILE A 344 -3.55 -36.07 -18.06
CA ILE A 344 -4.83 -36.48 -17.51
C ILE A 344 -4.54 -37.21 -16.20
N VAL A 345 -5.20 -36.77 -15.14
CA VAL A 345 -5.06 -37.30 -13.78
C VAL A 345 -6.35 -37.96 -13.36
N LYS A 346 -6.26 -39.21 -12.93
CA LYS A 346 -7.37 -39.89 -12.23
C LYS A 346 -7.23 -39.62 -10.74
N ILE A 347 -8.26 -39.00 -10.16
CA ILE A 347 -8.27 -38.65 -8.74
C ILE A 347 -8.42 -39.93 -7.91
N ALA A 348 -7.49 -40.12 -6.98
CA ALA A 348 -7.51 -41.26 -6.05
C ALA A 348 -8.14 -40.91 -4.71
N GLY A 349 -8.11 -39.63 -4.34
CA GLY A 349 -8.76 -39.14 -3.11
C GLY A 349 -8.66 -37.64 -2.97
N VAL A 350 -9.52 -37.12 -2.10
CA VAL A 350 -9.66 -35.72 -1.76
C VAL A 350 -9.80 -35.60 -0.25
N ASP A 351 -8.96 -34.76 0.36
CA ASP A 351 -9.09 -34.33 1.75
C ASP A 351 -9.48 -32.85 1.79
N ALA A 352 -10.76 -32.57 1.95
CA ALA A 352 -11.29 -31.22 1.97
C ALA A 352 -10.77 -30.42 3.17
N SER A 353 -10.51 -31.07 4.32
CA SER A 353 -10.05 -30.40 5.54
C SER A 353 -8.61 -29.88 5.39
N ARG A 354 -7.76 -30.65 4.73
CA ARG A 354 -6.36 -30.31 4.43
C ARG A 354 -6.16 -29.67 3.06
N ARG A 355 -7.23 -29.57 2.26
CA ARG A 355 -7.20 -29.07 0.88
C ARG A 355 -6.19 -29.83 0.00
N LEU A 356 -6.10 -31.14 0.21
CA LEU A 356 -5.20 -32.00 -0.52
C LEU A 356 -5.98 -32.85 -1.50
N VAL A 357 -5.56 -32.81 -2.75
CA VAL A 357 -6.05 -33.68 -3.82
C VAL A 357 -4.87 -34.57 -4.26
N TRP A 358 -5.09 -35.86 -4.38
CA TRP A 358 -4.06 -36.76 -4.88
C TRP A 358 -4.64 -37.72 -5.93
N GLY A 359 -3.77 -38.11 -6.85
CA GLY A 359 -4.19 -38.95 -7.96
C GLY A 359 -3.02 -39.61 -8.68
N ASN A 360 -3.37 -40.28 -9.77
CA ASN A 360 -2.42 -40.96 -10.63
C ASN A 360 -2.52 -40.38 -12.05
N ILE A 361 -1.37 -40.11 -12.69
CA ILE A 361 -1.33 -39.69 -14.07
C ILE A 361 -1.65 -40.89 -14.95
N THR A 362 -2.71 -40.79 -15.72
CA THR A 362 -3.15 -41.84 -16.66
C THR A 362 -2.64 -41.65 -18.09
N TYR A 363 -2.51 -40.36 -18.48
CA TYR A 363 -2.07 -40.01 -19.82
C TYR A 363 -1.19 -38.77 -19.79
N VAL A 364 -0.16 -38.73 -20.63
CA VAL A 364 0.76 -37.60 -20.78
C VAL A 364 0.72 -37.15 -22.22
N THR A 365 0.27 -35.92 -22.48
CA THR A 365 0.38 -35.28 -23.77
C THR A 365 1.68 -34.52 -23.80
N ILE A 366 2.66 -35.01 -24.55
CA ILE A 366 3.91 -34.30 -24.81
C ILE A 366 3.61 -33.29 -25.91
N PRO A 367 3.77 -31.99 -25.70
CA PRO A 367 3.69 -31.03 -26.79
C PRO A 367 4.79 -31.38 -27.81
N LYS A 368 4.39 -31.52 -29.07
CA LYS A 368 5.33 -31.70 -30.20
C LYS A 368 6.19 -30.46 -30.36
#